data_2c0c204968bc9d3ebd05803369c0b407
#
_entry.id   2c0c204968bc9d3ebd05803369c0b407
#
_cell.length_a   1.000
_cell.length_b   1.000
_cell.length_c   1.000
_cell.angle_alpha   90.00
_cell.angle_beta   90.00
_cell.angle_gamma   90.00
#
_symmetry.space_group_name_H-M   'P 1'
#
loop_
_entity.id
_entity.type
_entity.pdbx_description
1 polymer ?
#
loop_
_entity_poly.entity_id
_entity_poly.type
_entity_poly.pdbx_seq_one_letter_code
_entity_poly.pdbx_strand_id
1 'polypeptide(L)'
;QKVNPHGLRVGVIKDWDSRWYADADFADYLVEDYNIRTFLKKKLYSAGVSKIEIERASDRVKIIIYTAKPGIVIGKGGAEIEKVKAELKKFTDKKLIVDIKEVKRPDKDAQLVAENIALQLENRISFRRAMKSTMQRTMKAGAKGIKTSVSGRLGGADMARTEFYSEGTIPLQTLRADIDYGFAEADT
;
A
#
# COMPACT_ATOMS: atom_id res chain seq x y z
N GLN A 1 7.18 -21.80 -6.96
CA GLN A 1 7.60 -20.44 -6.64
C GLN A 1 6.77 -19.84 -5.50
N LYS A 2 7.27 -18.77 -4.90
CA LYS A 2 6.62 -18.12 -3.78
C LYS A 2 5.50 -17.22 -4.28
N VAL A 3 4.30 -17.36 -3.71
CA VAL A 3 3.16 -16.49 -3.98
C VAL A 3 3.10 -15.33 -2.97
N ASN A 4 2.31 -14.30 -3.29
CA ASN A 4 2.09 -13.17 -2.39
C ASN A 4 1.50 -13.66 -1.05
N PRO A 5 2.12 -13.34 0.11
CA PRO A 5 1.65 -13.80 1.41
C PRO A 5 0.25 -13.27 1.77
N HIS A 6 -0.17 -12.13 1.24
CA HIS A 6 -1.52 -11.61 1.41
C HIS A 6 -2.55 -12.54 0.74
N GLY A 7 -2.32 -12.93 -0.51
CA GLY A 7 -3.23 -13.83 -1.24
C GLY A 7 -3.43 -15.19 -0.57
N LEU A 8 -2.37 -15.76 0.01
CA LEU A 8 -2.49 -17.00 0.79
C LEU A 8 -3.33 -16.88 2.05
N ARG A 9 -3.48 -15.69 2.59
CA ARG A 9 -4.15 -15.41 3.87
C ARG A 9 -5.56 -14.83 3.71
N VAL A 10 -5.98 -14.55 2.49
CA VAL A 10 -7.35 -14.11 2.20
C VAL A 10 -8.33 -15.23 2.59
N GLY A 11 -9.35 -14.88 3.36
CA GLY A 11 -10.32 -15.83 3.90
C GLY A 11 -9.86 -16.58 5.16
N VAL A 12 -8.60 -16.43 5.59
CA VAL A 12 -8.08 -16.99 6.86
C VAL A 12 -7.95 -15.88 7.90
N ILE A 13 -7.06 -14.91 7.67
CA ILE A 13 -6.81 -13.79 8.59
C ILE A 13 -6.83 -12.42 7.88
N LYS A 14 -6.80 -12.39 6.56
CA LYS A 14 -6.91 -11.18 5.73
C LYS A 14 -8.24 -11.17 5.00
N ASP A 15 -8.73 -9.99 4.71
CA ASP A 15 -9.95 -9.78 3.94
C ASP A 15 -9.60 -9.14 2.59
N TRP A 16 -10.57 -9.12 1.68
CA TRP A 16 -10.46 -8.47 0.39
C TRP A 16 -10.39 -6.95 0.52
N ASP A 17 -9.61 -6.31 -0.35
CA ASP A 17 -9.58 -4.85 -0.45
C ASP A 17 -10.82 -4.30 -1.19
N SER A 18 -11.45 -5.10 -2.03
CA SER A 18 -12.75 -4.81 -2.65
C SER A 18 -13.82 -5.72 -2.04
N ARG A 19 -14.83 -5.12 -1.41
CA ARG A 19 -15.91 -5.82 -0.70
C ARG A 19 -17.23 -5.55 -1.41
N TRP A 20 -17.52 -6.32 -2.44
CA TRP A 20 -18.75 -6.27 -3.18
C TRP A 20 -18.98 -7.56 -3.96
N TYR A 21 -20.21 -7.77 -4.38
CA TYR A 21 -20.61 -8.86 -5.24
C TYR A 21 -21.31 -8.30 -6.49
N ALA A 22 -21.00 -8.84 -7.66
CA ALA A 22 -21.67 -8.52 -8.92
C ALA A 22 -21.58 -9.73 -9.87
N ASP A 23 -22.58 -9.87 -10.74
CA ASP A 23 -22.59 -10.86 -11.82
C ASP A 23 -22.24 -10.19 -13.17
N ALA A 24 -23.22 -9.55 -13.80
CA ALA A 24 -23.07 -8.93 -15.13
C ALA A 24 -22.07 -7.75 -15.11
N ASP A 25 -22.13 -6.92 -14.08
CA ASP A 25 -21.32 -5.70 -13.94
C ASP A 25 -19.93 -5.93 -13.32
N PHE A 26 -19.53 -7.21 -13.14
CA PHE A 26 -18.26 -7.54 -12.45
C PHE A 26 -17.05 -6.93 -13.12
N ALA A 27 -16.96 -7.03 -14.45
CA ALA A 27 -15.83 -6.51 -15.23
C ALA A 27 -15.71 -4.98 -15.11
N ASP A 28 -16.84 -4.28 -15.22
CA ASP A 28 -16.88 -2.82 -15.16
C ASP A 28 -16.49 -2.31 -13.77
N TYR A 29 -17.01 -2.93 -12.72
CA TYR A 29 -16.63 -2.57 -11.34
C TYR A 29 -15.17 -2.85 -11.03
N LEU A 30 -14.59 -3.91 -11.59
CA LEU A 30 -13.18 -4.22 -11.41
C LEU A 30 -12.28 -3.16 -12.05
N VAL A 31 -12.59 -2.75 -13.28
CA VAL A 31 -11.86 -1.70 -14.00
C VAL A 31 -12.01 -0.36 -13.29
N GLU A 32 -13.21 -0.03 -12.83
CA GLU A 32 -13.50 1.19 -12.06
C GLU A 32 -12.69 1.22 -10.75
N ASP A 33 -12.67 0.11 -9.99
CA ASP A 33 -11.89 0.00 -8.75
C ASP A 33 -10.39 0.16 -9.01
N TYR A 34 -9.88 -0.42 -10.09
CA TYR A 34 -8.48 -0.27 -10.47
C TYR A 34 -8.13 1.20 -10.79
N ASN A 35 -8.96 1.86 -11.57
CA ASN A 35 -8.76 3.27 -11.92
C ASN A 35 -8.82 4.19 -10.68
N ILE A 36 -9.78 3.96 -9.79
CA ILE A 36 -9.91 4.69 -8.52
C ILE A 36 -8.65 4.51 -7.66
N ARG A 37 -8.16 3.28 -7.48
CA ARG A 37 -6.96 3.01 -6.69
C ARG A 37 -5.72 3.66 -7.28
N THR A 38 -5.52 3.50 -8.58
CA THR A 38 -4.37 4.08 -9.28
C THR A 38 -4.36 5.60 -9.19
N PHE A 39 -5.50 6.24 -9.40
CA PHE A 39 -5.68 7.68 -9.29
C PHE A 39 -5.38 8.18 -7.86
N LEU A 40 -6.01 7.56 -6.86
CA LEU A 40 -5.83 7.95 -5.46
C LEU A 40 -4.40 7.75 -4.98
N LYS A 41 -3.78 6.62 -5.33
CA LYS A 41 -2.39 6.33 -4.95
C LYS A 41 -1.43 7.35 -5.53
N LYS A 42 -1.62 7.72 -6.81
CA LYS A 42 -0.79 8.73 -7.48
C LYS A 42 -0.98 10.13 -6.87
N LYS A 43 -2.23 10.53 -6.63
CA LYS A 43 -2.55 11.87 -6.13
C LYS A 43 -2.15 12.07 -4.67
N LEU A 44 -2.32 11.04 -3.84
CA LEU A 44 -2.08 11.09 -2.40
C LEU A 44 -0.76 10.42 -1.98
N TYR A 45 0.18 10.26 -2.91
CA TYR A 45 1.47 9.59 -2.63
C TYR A 45 2.22 10.23 -1.46
N SER A 46 2.25 11.57 -1.38
CA SER A 46 2.89 12.33 -0.31
C SER A 46 2.26 12.14 1.08
N ALA A 47 1.00 11.72 1.13
CA ALA A 47 0.29 11.44 2.36
C ALA A 47 0.63 10.06 2.97
N GLY A 48 1.34 9.20 2.23
CA GLY A 48 1.66 7.84 2.66
C GLY A 48 0.42 6.97 2.76
N VAL A 49 -0.20 6.67 1.62
CA VAL A 49 -1.36 5.78 1.56
C VAL A 49 -0.90 4.32 1.60
N SER A 50 -1.29 3.60 2.64
CA SER A 50 -1.01 2.18 2.83
C SER A 50 -1.88 1.31 1.94
N LYS A 51 -3.19 1.36 2.13
CA LYS A 51 -4.17 0.61 1.34
C LYS A 51 -5.45 1.40 1.11
N ILE A 52 -6.21 0.99 0.11
CA ILE A 52 -7.51 1.56 -0.24
C ILE A 52 -8.51 0.42 -0.32
N GLU A 53 -9.51 0.43 0.57
CA GLU A 53 -10.62 -0.51 0.55
C GLU A 53 -11.82 0.13 -0.15
N ILE A 54 -12.54 -0.65 -0.95
CA ILE A 54 -13.72 -0.19 -1.69
C ILE A 54 -14.89 -1.11 -1.34
N GLU A 55 -15.95 -0.53 -0.81
CA GLU A 55 -17.22 -1.20 -0.53
C GLU A 55 -18.27 -0.66 -1.48
N ARG A 56 -18.99 -1.54 -2.18
CA ARG A 56 -20.06 -1.16 -3.09
C ARG A 56 -21.40 -1.65 -2.58
N ALA A 57 -22.37 -0.77 -2.64
CA ALA A 57 -23.80 -1.09 -2.52
C ALA A 57 -24.48 -0.70 -3.85
N SER A 58 -25.77 -0.99 -3.99
CA SER A 58 -26.52 -0.74 -5.23
C SER A 58 -26.44 0.70 -5.70
N ASP A 59 -26.50 1.68 -4.79
CA ASP A 59 -26.59 3.11 -5.07
C ASP A 59 -25.37 3.94 -4.65
N ARG A 60 -24.40 3.33 -3.95
CA ARG A 60 -23.27 4.05 -3.36
C ARG A 60 -21.99 3.25 -3.42
N VAL A 61 -20.87 3.98 -3.52
CA VAL A 61 -19.50 3.46 -3.42
C VAL A 61 -18.83 4.14 -2.23
N LYS A 62 -18.36 3.32 -1.29
CA LYS A 62 -17.62 3.78 -0.12
C LYS A 62 -16.16 3.43 -0.29
N ILE A 63 -15.29 4.45 -0.24
CA ILE A 63 -13.85 4.32 -0.37
C ILE A 63 -13.23 4.62 0.99
N ILE A 64 -12.48 3.67 1.52
CA ILE A 64 -11.78 3.81 2.80
C ILE A 64 -10.28 3.91 2.51
N ILE A 65 -9.68 5.05 2.83
CA ILE A 65 -8.27 5.34 2.58
C ILE A 65 -7.50 5.22 3.90
N TYR A 66 -6.54 4.30 3.96
CA TYR A 66 -5.63 4.16 5.08
C TYR A 66 -4.36 4.96 4.80
N THR A 67 -4.09 5.97 5.60
CA THR A 67 -2.97 6.89 5.40
C THR A 67 -2.18 7.14 6.68
N ALA A 68 -0.88 7.38 6.54
CA ALA A 68 0.00 7.79 7.64
C ALA A 68 -0.22 9.25 8.06
N LYS A 69 -0.67 10.10 7.12
CA LYS A 69 -0.83 11.55 7.34
C LYS A 69 -2.23 12.01 6.94
N PRO A 70 -3.27 11.75 7.75
CA PRO A 70 -4.66 12.08 7.40
C PRO A 70 -4.88 13.57 7.17
N GLY A 71 -4.13 14.44 7.85
CA GLY A 71 -4.23 15.89 7.68
C GLY A 71 -3.93 16.38 6.26
N ILE A 72 -3.04 15.70 5.52
CA ILE A 72 -2.72 16.04 4.13
C ILE A 72 -3.89 15.67 3.21
N VAL A 73 -4.55 14.55 3.47
CA VAL A 73 -5.69 14.08 2.66
C VAL A 73 -6.92 14.93 2.89
N ILE A 74 -7.19 15.33 4.14
CA ILE A 74 -8.34 16.16 4.50
C ILE A 74 -8.14 17.60 4.00
N GLY A 75 -6.92 18.13 4.19
CA GLY A 75 -6.60 19.52 3.89
C GLY A 75 -7.21 20.53 4.88
N LYS A 76 -6.96 21.80 4.66
CA LYS A 76 -7.52 22.88 5.48
C LYS A 76 -9.04 22.96 5.30
N GLY A 77 -9.77 22.75 6.39
CA GLY A 77 -11.25 22.81 6.36
C GLY A 77 -11.92 21.75 5.47
N GLY A 78 -11.23 20.67 5.10
CA GLY A 78 -11.80 19.63 4.24
C GLY A 78 -11.75 19.94 2.73
N ALA A 79 -11.05 20.98 2.30
CA ALA A 79 -11.02 21.41 0.89
C ALA A 79 -10.40 20.36 -0.03
N GLU A 80 -9.36 19.67 0.42
CA GLU A 80 -8.67 18.67 -0.44
C GLU A 80 -9.52 17.41 -0.63
N ILE A 81 -10.20 16.94 0.40
CA ILE A 81 -11.08 15.78 0.26
C ILE A 81 -12.26 16.05 -0.68
N GLU A 82 -12.82 17.28 -0.67
CA GLU A 82 -13.89 17.65 -1.60
C GLU A 82 -13.40 17.71 -3.05
N LYS A 83 -12.19 18.20 -3.30
CA LYS A 83 -11.57 18.14 -4.63
C LYS A 83 -11.37 16.69 -5.08
N VAL A 84 -10.86 15.82 -4.19
CA VAL A 84 -10.70 14.39 -4.48
C VAL A 84 -12.04 13.75 -4.82
N LYS A 85 -13.10 14.01 -4.06
CA LYS A 85 -14.46 13.52 -4.37
C LYS A 85 -14.97 14.01 -5.71
N ALA A 86 -14.76 15.30 -6.05
CA ALA A 86 -15.18 15.86 -7.32
C ALA A 86 -14.48 15.20 -8.52
N GLU A 87 -13.19 14.88 -8.37
CA GLU A 87 -12.44 14.18 -9.42
C GLU A 87 -12.82 12.69 -9.52
N LEU A 88 -13.11 12.04 -8.40
CA LEU A 88 -13.56 10.65 -8.37
C LEU A 88 -14.93 10.45 -9.03
N LYS A 89 -15.80 11.48 -9.07
CA LYS A 89 -17.06 11.45 -9.81
C LYS A 89 -16.88 11.23 -11.32
N LYS A 90 -15.67 11.40 -11.85
CA LYS A 90 -15.38 11.08 -13.26
C LYS A 90 -15.28 9.57 -13.53
N PHE A 91 -15.09 8.77 -12.51
CA PHE A 91 -14.93 7.32 -12.60
C PHE A 91 -16.21 6.56 -12.27
N THR A 92 -17.14 7.17 -11.52
CA THR A 92 -18.38 6.51 -11.10
C THR A 92 -19.55 7.48 -11.03
N ASP A 93 -20.71 7.02 -11.50
CA ASP A 93 -21.97 7.78 -11.43
C ASP A 93 -22.70 7.61 -10.09
N LYS A 94 -22.23 6.68 -9.26
CA LYS A 94 -22.83 6.38 -7.95
C LYS A 94 -22.44 7.41 -6.89
N LYS A 95 -23.22 7.47 -5.82
CA LYS A 95 -22.93 8.32 -4.67
C LYS A 95 -21.63 7.90 -3.99
N LEU A 96 -20.65 8.80 -3.94
CA LEU A 96 -19.36 8.57 -3.32
C LEU A 96 -19.32 8.96 -1.85
N ILE A 97 -18.82 8.05 -1.03
CA ILE A 97 -18.48 8.29 0.38
C ILE A 97 -17.00 8.00 0.54
N VAL A 98 -16.24 8.95 1.06
CA VAL A 98 -14.80 8.79 1.31
C VAL A 98 -14.54 8.88 2.80
N ASP A 99 -14.06 7.80 3.37
CA ASP A 99 -13.62 7.71 4.77
C ASP A 99 -12.10 7.67 4.82
N ILE A 100 -11.52 8.34 5.82
CA ILE A 100 -10.08 8.35 6.05
C ILE A 100 -9.79 7.66 7.37
N LYS A 101 -8.90 6.68 7.34
CA LYS A 101 -8.41 5.99 8.53
C LYS A 101 -6.92 6.21 8.69
N GLU A 102 -6.51 6.56 9.90
CA GLU A 102 -5.10 6.76 10.24
C GLU A 102 -4.39 5.43 10.48
N VAL A 103 -3.19 5.29 9.90
CA VAL A 103 -2.24 4.22 10.22
C VAL A 103 -1.39 4.66 11.40
N LYS A 104 -1.71 4.18 12.61
CA LYS A 104 -1.06 4.58 13.86
C LYS A 104 0.45 4.30 13.91
N ARG A 105 0.92 3.27 13.22
CA ARG A 105 2.33 2.85 13.20
C ARG A 105 2.81 2.63 11.77
N PRO A 106 3.14 3.70 11.03
CA PRO A 106 3.55 3.62 9.63
C PRO A 106 4.83 2.80 9.41
N ASP A 107 5.76 2.82 10.38
CA ASP A 107 7.00 2.03 10.32
C ASP A 107 6.78 0.51 10.45
N LYS A 108 5.56 0.07 10.80
CA LYS A 108 5.18 -1.34 10.87
C LYS A 108 4.38 -1.80 9.64
N ASP A 109 3.88 -0.88 8.85
CA ASP A 109 3.11 -1.14 7.64
C ASP A 109 4.05 -1.48 6.47
N ALA A 110 3.90 -2.66 5.87
CA ALA A 110 4.85 -3.14 4.87
C ALA A 110 4.87 -2.28 3.60
N GLN A 111 3.73 -1.75 3.16
CA GLN A 111 3.64 -0.91 1.97
C GLN A 111 4.36 0.43 2.19
N LEU A 112 4.14 1.07 3.34
CA LEU A 112 4.79 2.34 3.67
C LEU A 112 6.31 2.17 3.88
N VAL A 113 6.71 1.04 4.44
CA VAL A 113 8.13 0.67 4.59
C VAL A 113 8.80 0.49 3.23
N ALA A 114 8.14 -0.20 2.29
CA ALA A 114 8.65 -0.38 0.93
C ALA A 114 8.80 0.96 0.18
N GLU A 115 7.79 1.82 0.26
CA GLU A 115 7.82 3.16 -0.34
C GLU A 115 8.90 4.06 0.28
N ASN A 116 9.14 3.93 1.58
CA ASN A 116 10.23 4.65 2.25
C ASN A 116 11.61 4.19 1.76
N ILE A 117 11.79 2.88 1.49
CA ILE A 117 13.03 2.37 0.89
C ILE A 117 13.18 2.93 -0.53
N ALA A 118 12.12 2.90 -1.35
CA ALA A 118 12.11 3.43 -2.70
C ALA A 118 12.50 4.92 -2.72
N LEU A 119 11.89 5.74 -1.88
CA LEU A 119 12.20 7.17 -1.75
C LEU A 119 13.67 7.42 -1.35
N GLN A 120 14.23 6.59 -0.46
CA GLN A 120 15.64 6.69 -0.09
C GLN A 120 16.57 6.35 -1.27
N LEU A 121 16.21 5.38 -2.11
CA LEU A 121 16.95 5.03 -3.32
C LEU A 121 16.92 6.16 -4.36
N GLU A 122 15.77 6.77 -4.59
CA GLU A 122 15.60 7.95 -5.45
C GLU A 122 16.47 9.12 -4.97
N ASN A 123 16.57 9.29 -3.65
CA ASN A 123 17.48 10.27 -3.04
C ASN A 123 18.95 9.85 -3.04
N ARG A 124 19.33 8.84 -3.82
CA ARG A 124 20.71 8.33 -3.99
C ARG A 124 21.37 7.83 -2.71
N ILE A 125 20.60 7.40 -1.72
CA ILE A 125 21.10 6.74 -0.53
C ILE A 125 21.50 5.31 -0.90
N SER A 126 22.66 4.85 -0.41
CA SER A 126 23.10 3.46 -0.63
C SER A 126 22.00 2.47 -0.22
N PHE A 127 21.68 1.54 -1.11
CA PHE A 127 20.62 0.54 -0.89
C PHE A 127 20.84 -0.27 0.41
N ARG A 128 22.09 -0.58 0.76
CA ARG A 128 22.43 -1.30 2.00
C ARG A 128 22.05 -0.48 3.24
N ARG A 129 22.31 0.83 3.21
CA ARG A 129 21.97 1.74 4.30
C ARG A 129 20.46 1.94 4.39
N ALA A 130 19.78 2.13 3.26
CA ALA A 130 18.34 2.30 3.18
C ALA A 130 17.62 1.08 3.79
N MET A 131 17.98 -0.14 3.36
CA MET A 131 17.38 -1.37 3.87
C MET A 131 17.63 -1.55 5.37
N LYS A 132 18.89 -1.47 5.84
CA LYS A 132 19.23 -1.69 7.26
C LYS A 132 18.58 -0.66 8.18
N SER A 133 18.63 0.62 7.82
CA SER A 133 18.02 1.71 8.60
C SER A 133 16.49 1.52 8.74
N THR A 134 15.85 1.14 7.65
CA THR A 134 14.40 0.92 7.63
C THR A 134 14.01 -0.32 8.43
N MET A 135 14.77 -1.43 8.31
CA MET A 135 14.57 -2.64 9.11
C MET A 135 14.67 -2.34 10.61
N GLN A 136 15.69 -1.60 11.05
CA GLN A 136 15.85 -1.24 12.45
C GLN A 136 14.65 -0.42 12.98
N ARG A 137 14.11 0.51 12.18
CA ARG A 137 12.91 1.27 12.55
C ARG A 137 11.70 0.37 12.71
N THR A 138 11.48 -0.54 11.76
CA THR A 138 10.37 -1.49 11.82
C THR A 138 10.46 -2.42 13.03
N MET A 139 11.65 -2.92 13.37
CA MET A 139 11.85 -3.74 14.56
C MET A 139 11.60 -2.94 15.85
N LYS A 140 12.05 -1.68 15.91
CA LYS A 140 11.74 -0.76 17.04
C LYS A 140 10.25 -0.45 17.17
N ALA A 141 9.51 -0.41 16.04
CA ALA A 141 8.06 -0.24 16.04
C ALA A 141 7.29 -1.47 16.57
N GLY A 142 7.99 -2.56 16.86
CA GLY A 142 7.43 -3.77 17.46
C GLY A 142 6.98 -4.83 16.45
N ALA A 143 7.64 -4.91 15.29
CA ALA A 143 7.51 -6.04 14.38
C ALA A 143 8.27 -7.26 14.96
N LYS A 144 7.74 -8.46 14.76
CA LYS A 144 8.39 -9.73 15.17
C LYS A 144 9.51 -10.16 14.21
N GLY A 145 9.47 -9.68 13.00
CA GLY A 145 10.47 -9.91 11.98
C GLY A 145 10.16 -9.13 10.72
N ILE A 146 11.19 -8.93 9.91
CA ILE A 146 11.10 -8.24 8.63
C ILE A 146 12.04 -8.92 7.62
N LYS A 147 11.59 -8.97 6.36
CA LYS A 147 12.41 -9.36 5.22
C LYS A 147 12.25 -8.30 4.14
N THR A 148 13.35 -7.68 3.76
CA THR A 148 13.41 -6.71 2.67
C THR A 148 14.18 -7.29 1.50
N SER A 149 13.77 -6.95 0.28
CA SER A 149 14.45 -7.33 -0.96
C SER A 149 14.48 -6.14 -1.89
N VAL A 150 15.61 -5.89 -2.50
CA VAL A 150 15.79 -4.86 -3.52
C VAL A 150 16.42 -5.50 -4.75
N SER A 151 15.85 -5.26 -5.91
CA SER A 151 16.29 -5.80 -7.20
C SER A 151 16.53 -4.68 -8.19
N GLY A 152 17.49 -4.87 -9.07
CA GLY A 152 17.82 -3.93 -10.13
C GLY A 152 19.33 -3.79 -10.34
N ARG A 153 19.74 -2.75 -11.00
CA ARG A 153 21.15 -2.41 -11.24
C ARG A 153 21.75 -1.71 -10.00
N LEU A 154 21.88 -2.48 -8.92
CA LEU A 154 22.30 -1.98 -7.61
C LEU A 154 23.70 -1.38 -7.62
N GLY A 155 23.79 -0.09 -7.23
CA GLY A 155 25.04 0.65 -7.23
C GLY A 155 25.57 1.00 -8.63
N GLY A 156 24.73 1.00 -9.67
CA GLY A 156 25.08 1.30 -11.04
C GLY A 156 25.78 0.13 -11.77
N ALA A 157 25.67 -1.09 -11.26
CA ALA A 157 26.24 -2.28 -11.90
C ALA A 157 25.60 -2.56 -13.26
N ASP A 158 26.36 -3.12 -14.21
CA ASP A 158 25.87 -3.46 -15.56
C ASP A 158 24.82 -4.57 -15.52
N MET A 159 25.03 -5.55 -14.64
CA MET A 159 24.09 -6.66 -14.44
C MET A 159 23.18 -6.41 -13.24
N ALA A 160 21.88 -6.59 -13.46
CA ALA A 160 20.91 -6.56 -12.38
C ALA A 160 21.10 -7.74 -11.42
N ARG A 161 20.92 -7.48 -10.14
CA ARG A 161 20.90 -8.52 -9.10
C ARG A 161 19.85 -8.22 -8.05
N THR A 162 19.57 -9.22 -7.23
CA THR A 162 18.67 -9.09 -6.09
C THR A 162 19.46 -9.28 -4.80
N GLU A 163 19.32 -8.33 -3.91
CA GLU A 163 19.85 -8.38 -2.55
C GLU A 163 18.71 -8.42 -1.56
N PHE A 164 18.82 -9.22 -0.52
CA PHE A 164 17.81 -9.29 0.53
C PHE A 164 18.45 -9.37 1.90
N TYR A 165 17.76 -8.79 2.87
CA TYR A 165 18.09 -8.87 4.28
C TYR A 165 16.87 -9.32 5.07
N SER A 166 17.09 -10.09 6.12
CA SER A 166 16.04 -10.55 7.02
C SER A 166 16.49 -10.43 8.47
N GLU A 167 15.56 -10.08 9.33
CA GLU A 167 15.77 -9.97 10.77
C GLU A 167 14.52 -10.49 11.49
N GLY A 168 14.72 -11.23 12.59
CA GLY A 168 13.63 -11.81 13.37
C GLY A 168 12.97 -13.02 12.69
N THR A 169 11.74 -13.31 13.08
CA THR A 169 11.01 -14.51 12.65
C THR A 169 9.90 -14.17 11.68
N ILE A 170 9.91 -14.80 10.49
CA ILE A 170 8.90 -14.60 9.44
C ILE A 170 8.44 -15.96 8.93
N PRO A 171 7.44 -16.59 9.58
CA PRO A 171 6.94 -17.91 9.22
C PRO A 171 5.99 -17.81 8.01
N LEU A 172 6.53 -17.78 6.80
CA LEU A 172 5.74 -17.60 5.56
C LEU A 172 4.75 -18.74 5.33
N GLN A 173 5.10 -19.97 5.72
CA GLN A 173 4.26 -21.17 5.57
C GLN A 173 3.11 -21.23 6.59
N THR A 174 3.17 -20.50 7.68
CA THR A 174 2.12 -20.50 8.70
C THR A 174 1.00 -19.53 8.30
N LEU A 175 -0.14 -20.05 7.84
CA LEU A 175 -1.24 -19.23 7.30
C LEU A 175 -1.90 -18.33 8.34
N ARG A 176 -1.97 -18.76 9.60
CA ARG A 176 -2.52 -17.97 10.70
C ARG A 176 -1.58 -16.85 11.20
N ALA A 177 -0.31 -16.83 10.76
CA ALA A 177 0.62 -15.76 11.09
C ALA A 177 0.25 -14.49 10.32
N ASP A 178 0.14 -13.37 11.02
CA ASP A 178 -0.15 -12.07 10.40
C ASP A 178 1.11 -11.55 9.72
N ILE A 179 1.19 -11.73 8.39
CA ILE A 179 2.27 -11.25 7.55
C ILE A 179 1.69 -10.22 6.60
N ASP A 180 2.28 -9.04 6.62
CA ASP A 180 1.99 -7.95 5.71
C ASP A 180 3.02 -7.94 4.57
N TYR A 181 2.61 -7.44 3.40
CA TYR A 181 3.45 -7.38 2.20
C TYR A 181 3.33 -6.02 1.54
N GLY A 182 4.46 -5.45 1.16
CA GLY A 182 4.52 -4.18 0.42
C GLY A 182 5.46 -4.28 -0.77
N PHE A 183 5.09 -3.62 -1.86
CA PHE A 183 5.88 -3.50 -3.08
C PHE A 183 5.93 -2.03 -3.50
N ALA A 184 7.12 -1.57 -3.89
CA ALA A 184 7.33 -0.23 -4.44
C ALA A 184 8.44 -0.27 -5.49
N GLU A 185 8.36 0.63 -6.45
CA GLU A 185 9.37 0.85 -7.49
C GLU A 185 10.03 2.20 -7.25
N ALA A 186 11.33 2.28 -7.55
CA ALA A 186 12.13 3.50 -7.46
C ALA A 186 12.76 3.81 -8.83
N ASP A 187 12.54 5.00 -9.33
CA ASP A 187 13.16 5.50 -10.56
C ASP A 187 14.53 6.14 -10.22
N THR A 188 15.63 5.45 -10.60
CA THR A 188 16.99 5.87 -10.23
C THR A 188 17.90 6.00 -11.44
#